data_c0db898092917beda0a2a9a03520be8f
#
_entry.id   c0db898092917beda0a2a9a03520be8f
#
_cell.length_a   1.000
_cell.length_b   1.000
_cell.length_c   1.000
_cell.angle_alpha   90.00
_cell.angle_beta   90.00
_cell.angle_gamma   90.00
#
_symmetry.space_group_name_H-M   'P 1'
#
loop_
_entity.id
_entity.type
_entity.pdbx_description
1 polymer ?
#
loop_
_entity_poly.entity_id
_entity_poly.type
_entity_poly.pdbx_seq_one_letter_code
_entity_poly.pdbx_strand_id
1 'polypeptide(L)'
;MQYEFLKKFPRRMKNVGLYAVIIQNSSQKLSWKQYGFTKFDEQINLLFEVLLYIMEQSLKEEKCTMDDIATYIDTINVQYLRKDISYEQCHQLGDFIVNTVLSNEGRPMYFGGYDFEKNEYEEMHISYVANKIVYVENEVRRTSYYLTDDGYNLLLSTLEIEDNMKFNIHEIIFRLHLEKQSYDKAVNDIKNVFNLMRIQFQRVQEAMRQIRRNALSYSVDEYEEVLVGNLNTITDTKKKFQEYKTVIQERVKDLEEENINIRKLSKKEQQDLNNLRVIEEYLTRVLDEHQKILNSH
;
A
#
# COMPACT_ATOMS: atom_id res chain seq x y z
N MET A 1 1.82 30.64 -3.40
CA MET A 1 2.77 29.62 -3.87
C MET A 1 2.22 28.28 -3.39
N GLN A 2 1.75 27.44 -4.28
CA GLN A 2 1.09 26.17 -3.90
C GLN A 2 2.17 25.07 -3.92
N TYR A 3 2.44 24.49 -2.77
CA TYR A 3 3.38 23.39 -2.67
C TYR A 3 2.79 22.12 -3.32
N GLU A 4 3.49 21.54 -4.29
CA GLU A 4 3.01 20.37 -5.04
C GLU A 4 2.74 19.15 -4.13
N PHE A 5 3.48 19.00 -3.04
CA PHE A 5 3.28 17.90 -2.09
C PHE A 5 1.99 18.01 -1.25
N LEU A 6 1.32 19.18 -1.24
CA LEU A 6 0.01 19.37 -0.60
C LEU A 6 -1.16 18.98 -1.53
N LYS A 7 -0.90 18.82 -2.83
CA LYS A 7 -1.89 18.25 -3.72
C LYS A 7 -2.22 16.84 -3.27
N LYS A 8 -3.50 16.49 -3.26
CA LYS A 8 -4.00 15.18 -2.80
C LYS A 8 -3.68 14.86 -1.32
N PHE A 9 -3.44 15.89 -0.49
CA PHE A 9 -3.19 15.72 0.93
C PHE A 9 -4.33 14.97 1.66
N PRO A 10 -5.64 15.19 1.37
CA PRO A 10 -6.72 14.40 1.95
C PRO A 10 -6.53 12.89 1.74
N ARG A 11 -6.11 12.47 0.55
CA ARG A 11 -5.87 11.05 0.26
C ARG A 11 -4.74 10.46 1.13
N ARG A 12 -3.67 11.25 1.40
CA ARG A 12 -2.62 10.83 2.35
C ARG A 12 -3.17 10.72 3.76
N MET A 13 -4.01 11.69 4.14
CA MET A 13 -4.67 11.68 5.46
C MET A 13 -5.67 10.54 5.60
N LYS A 14 -6.29 10.05 4.51
CA LYS A 14 -7.10 8.83 4.57
C LYS A 14 -6.27 7.64 5.04
N ASN A 15 -5.06 7.45 4.53
CA ASN A 15 -4.18 6.36 4.97
C ASN A 15 -3.80 6.49 6.45
N VAL A 16 -3.54 7.70 6.94
CA VAL A 16 -3.35 7.96 8.38
C VAL A 16 -4.63 7.66 9.16
N GLY A 17 -5.77 8.05 8.61
CA GLY A 17 -7.09 7.82 9.18
C GLY A 17 -7.42 6.34 9.39
N LEU A 18 -6.96 5.45 8.49
CA LEU A 18 -7.13 4.00 8.65
C LEU A 18 -6.55 3.50 9.99
N TYR A 19 -5.38 3.99 10.39
CA TYR A 19 -4.79 3.64 11.68
C TYR A 19 -5.44 4.40 12.84
N ALA A 20 -5.67 5.70 12.65
CA ALA A 20 -6.20 6.55 13.72
C ALA A 20 -7.59 6.10 14.19
N VAL A 21 -8.49 5.80 13.26
CA VAL A 21 -9.87 5.41 13.58
C VAL A 21 -9.91 4.03 14.25
N ILE A 22 -9.16 3.05 13.75
CA ILE A 22 -9.16 1.70 14.36
C ILE A 22 -8.56 1.72 15.77
N ILE A 23 -7.48 2.49 15.98
CA ILE A 23 -6.85 2.68 17.29
C ILE A 23 -7.81 3.38 18.25
N GLN A 24 -8.48 4.44 17.79
CA GLN A 24 -9.46 5.16 18.60
C GLN A 24 -10.63 4.27 19.00
N ASN A 25 -11.21 3.52 18.05
CA ASN A 25 -12.31 2.62 18.33
C ASN A 25 -11.91 1.51 19.30
N SER A 26 -10.73 0.96 19.17
CA SER A 26 -10.22 -0.08 20.07
C SER A 26 -9.98 0.47 21.48
N SER A 27 -9.26 1.60 21.60
CA SER A 27 -8.81 2.13 22.90
C SER A 27 -9.94 2.65 23.78
N GLN A 28 -11.06 3.07 23.19
CA GLN A 28 -12.22 3.58 23.92
C GLN A 28 -13.11 2.49 24.52
N LYS A 29 -12.88 1.21 24.20
CA LYS A 29 -13.73 0.12 24.64
C LYS A 29 -13.20 -0.57 25.89
N LEU A 30 -13.98 -0.56 26.96
CA LEU A 30 -13.63 -1.21 28.22
C LEU A 30 -13.77 -2.73 28.17
N SER A 31 -14.51 -3.25 27.20
CA SER A 31 -14.84 -4.68 27.07
C SER A 31 -13.59 -5.59 26.88
N TRP A 32 -12.47 -5.05 26.42
CA TRP A 32 -11.21 -5.81 26.33
C TRP A 32 -10.80 -6.45 27.66
N LYS A 33 -11.03 -5.77 28.78
CA LYS A 33 -10.58 -6.22 30.11
C LYS A 33 -11.30 -7.51 30.55
N GLN A 34 -12.56 -7.70 30.16
CA GLN A 34 -13.31 -8.90 30.51
C GLN A 34 -12.79 -10.18 29.85
N TYR A 35 -12.02 -10.04 28.75
CA TYR A 35 -11.35 -11.12 28.07
C TYR A 35 -9.85 -11.22 28.43
N GLY A 36 -9.39 -10.48 29.43
CA GLY A 36 -8.01 -10.52 29.89
C GLY A 36 -7.01 -9.71 29.04
N PHE A 37 -7.47 -8.90 28.08
CA PHE A 37 -6.63 -8.00 27.27
C PHE A 37 -6.58 -6.64 27.92
N THR A 38 -5.65 -6.46 28.85
CA THR A 38 -5.54 -5.23 29.64
C THR A 38 -4.57 -4.21 29.05
N LYS A 39 -3.61 -4.67 28.25
CA LYS A 39 -2.62 -3.81 27.60
C LYS A 39 -3.07 -3.45 26.20
N PHE A 40 -2.77 -2.22 25.81
CA PHE A 40 -3.13 -1.69 24.50
C PHE A 40 -2.47 -2.46 23.34
N ASP A 41 -1.19 -2.80 23.48
CA ASP A 41 -0.46 -3.59 22.49
C ASP A 41 -1.08 -4.99 22.27
N GLU A 42 -1.48 -5.68 23.35
CA GLU A 42 -2.18 -6.97 23.23
C GLU A 42 -3.50 -6.84 22.44
N GLN A 43 -4.26 -5.76 22.68
CA GLN A 43 -5.53 -5.49 21.98
C GLN A 43 -5.31 -5.27 20.49
N ILE A 44 -4.33 -4.45 20.15
CA ILE A 44 -4.01 -4.12 18.74
C ILE A 44 -3.43 -5.33 18.00
N ASN A 45 -2.56 -6.12 18.65
CA ASN A 45 -2.06 -7.35 18.04
C ASN A 45 -3.20 -8.29 17.68
N LEU A 46 -4.07 -8.64 18.63
CA LEU A 46 -5.21 -9.53 18.37
C LEU A 46 -6.14 -8.98 17.27
N LEU A 47 -6.39 -7.67 17.30
CA LEU A 47 -7.21 -7.01 16.28
C LEU A 47 -6.64 -7.20 14.86
N PHE A 48 -5.33 -7.00 14.70
CA PHE A 48 -4.64 -7.19 13.42
C PHE A 48 -4.56 -8.67 13.02
N GLU A 49 -4.38 -9.58 13.98
CA GLU A 49 -4.44 -11.03 13.73
C GLU A 49 -5.80 -11.46 13.17
N VAL A 50 -6.90 -10.95 13.74
CA VAL A 50 -8.26 -11.22 13.23
C VAL A 50 -8.46 -10.64 11.84
N LEU A 51 -7.97 -9.42 11.56
CA LEU A 51 -8.02 -8.83 10.22
C LEU A 51 -7.23 -9.66 9.20
N LEU A 52 -6.04 -10.14 9.57
CA LEU A 52 -5.21 -11.00 8.71
C LEU A 52 -5.92 -12.34 8.44
N TYR A 53 -6.57 -12.92 9.43
CA TYR A 53 -7.36 -14.13 9.25
C TYR A 53 -8.52 -13.92 8.26
N ILE A 54 -9.30 -12.84 8.41
CA ILE A 54 -10.39 -12.50 7.48
C ILE A 54 -9.83 -12.28 6.06
N MET A 55 -8.66 -11.64 5.93
CA MET A 55 -7.98 -11.46 4.64
C MET A 55 -7.63 -12.81 4.01
N GLU A 56 -7.03 -13.70 4.77
CA GLU A 56 -6.62 -15.02 4.28
C GLU A 56 -7.81 -15.84 3.78
N GLN A 57 -8.92 -15.87 4.53
CA GLN A 57 -10.14 -16.54 4.11
C GLN A 57 -10.70 -15.92 2.81
N SER A 58 -10.69 -14.59 2.72
CA SER A 58 -11.14 -13.87 1.52
C SER A 58 -10.29 -14.19 0.29
N LEU A 59 -8.98 -14.31 0.45
CA LEU A 59 -8.04 -14.64 -0.64
C LEU A 59 -8.18 -16.09 -1.10
N LYS A 60 -8.59 -17.00 -0.21
CA LYS A 60 -8.91 -18.40 -0.54
C LYS A 60 -10.32 -18.58 -1.11
N GLU A 61 -11.10 -17.51 -1.21
CA GLU A 61 -12.52 -17.55 -1.58
C GLU A 61 -13.37 -18.40 -0.62
N GLU A 62 -12.90 -18.58 0.61
CA GLU A 62 -13.56 -19.34 1.65
C GLU A 62 -14.57 -18.47 2.43
N LYS A 63 -15.49 -19.12 3.10
CA LYS A 63 -16.43 -18.44 4.00
C LYS A 63 -15.70 -18.11 5.30
N CYS A 64 -15.97 -16.91 5.84
CA CYS A 64 -15.44 -16.47 7.12
C CYS A 64 -16.60 -16.07 8.02
N THR A 65 -17.18 -17.05 8.71
CA THR A 65 -18.29 -16.82 9.65
C THR A 65 -17.78 -16.41 11.01
N MET A 66 -18.67 -16.02 11.93
CA MET A 66 -18.28 -15.71 13.29
C MET A 66 -17.76 -16.96 14.03
N ASP A 67 -18.29 -18.15 13.71
CA ASP A 67 -17.82 -19.41 14.26
C ASP A 67 -16.36 -19.69 13.81
N ASP A 68 -16.01 -19.38 12.56
CA ASP A 68 -14.63 -19.52 12.04
C ASP A 68 -13.67 -18.57 12.75
N ILE A 69 -14.08 -17.32 12.97
CA ILE A 69 -13.30 -16.31 13.70
C ILE A 69 -13.12 -16.73 15.16
N ALA A 70 -14.17 -17.22 15.80
CA ALA A 70 -14.11 -17.72 17.16
C ALA A 70 -13.15 -18.91 17.31
N THR A 71 -13.20 -19.85 16.38
CA THR A 71 -12.30 -21.00 16.32
C THR A 71 -10.86 -20.58 16.13
N TYR A 72 -10.62 -19.59 15.27
CA TYR A 72 -9.29 -19.01 15.08
C TYR A 72 -8.77 -18.38 16.38
N ILE A 73 -9.58 -17.52 17.05
CA ILE A 73 -9.21 -16.88 18.32
C ILE A 73 -8.92 -17.92 19.40
N ASP A 74 -9.75 -18.94 19.51
CA ASP A 74 -9.53 -20.03 20.46
C ASP A 74 -8.23 -20.78 20.21
N THR A 75 -7.95 -21.08 18.94
CA THR A 75 -6.72 -21.76 18.53
C THR A 75 -5.46 -20.95 18.89
N ILE A 76 -5.43 -19.65 18.56
CA ILE A 76 -4.28 -18.80 18.92
C ILE A 76 -4.19 -18.54 20.42
N ASN A 77 -5.34 -18.49 21.10
CA ASN A 77 -5.35 -18.35 22.55
C ASN A 77 -4.73 -19.56 23.25
N VAL A 78 -5.11 -20.76 22.86
CA VAL A 78 -4.56 -22.01 23.43
C VAL A 78 -3.06 -22.12 23.15
N GLN A 79 -2.62 -21.79 21.95
CA GLN A 79 -1.23 -21.97 21.53
C GLN A 79 -0.29 -20.88 22.05
N TYR A 80 -0.73 -19.61 22.00
CA TYR A 80 0.17 -18.45 22.17
C TYR A 80 -0.26 -17.48 23.26
N LEU A 81 -1.52 -17.01 23.26
CA LEU A 81 -1.96 -15.90 24.13
C LEU A 81 -2.19 -16.35 25.57
N ARG A 82 -2.64 -17.57 25.75
CA ARG A 82 -2.83 -18.25 27.06
C ARG A 82 -3.68 -17.43 28.04
N LYS A 83 -4.72 -16.76 27.53
CA LYS A 83 -5.72 -16.10 28.37
C LYS A 83 -6.69 -17.12 28.92
N ASP A 84 -7.14 -16.93 30.15
CA ASP A 84 -8.16 -17.78 30.80
C ASP A 84 -9.55 -17.40 30.30
N ILE A 85 -9.85 -17.76 29.06
CA ILE A 85 -11.16 -17.55 28.40
C ILE A 85 -11.65 -18.85 27.74
N SER A 86 -12.95 -19.08 27.84
CA SER A 86 -13.60 -20.23 27.22
C SER A 86 -13.85 -19.98 25.72
N TYR A 87 -14.17 -21.05 24.98
CA TYR A 87 -14.59 -20.94 23.58
C TYR A 87 -15.75 -19.96 23.37
N GLU A 88 -16.76 -19.99 24.25
CA GLU A 88 -17.88 -19.05 24.20
C GLU A 88 -17.41 -17.59 24.36
N GLN A 89 -16.43 -17.37 25.22
CA GLN A 89 -15.81 -16.04 25.37
C GLN A 89 -14.96 -15.67 24.16
N CYS A 90 -14.31 -16.63 23.48
CA CYS A 90 -13.63 -16.39 22.21
C CYS A 90 -14.63 -15.98 21.13
N HIS A 91 -15.81 -16.58 21.10
CA HIS A 91 -16.88 -16.18 20.18
C HIS A 91 -17.39 -14.77 20.45
N GLN A 92 -17.65 -14.44 21.72
CA GLN A 92 -18.04 -13.08 22.13
C GLN A 92 -16.94 -12.04 21.85
N LEU A 93 -15.68 -12.41 22.01
CA LEU A 93 -14.53 -11.56 21.67
C LEU A 93 -14.42 -11.32 20.16
N GLY A 94 -14.64 -12.35 19.34
CA GLY A 94 -14.72 -12.22 17.89
C GLY A 94 -15.84 -11.28 17.46
N ASP A 95 -17.04 -11.45 18.02
CA ASP A 95 -18.17 -10.54 17.78
C ASP A 95 -17.87 -9.10 18.19
N PHE A 96 -17.28 -8.90 19.36
CA PHE A 96 -16.85 -7.61 19.84
C PHE A 96 -15.81 -6.96 18.90
N ILE A 97 -14.80 -7.71 18.45
CA ILE A 97 -13.79 -7.20 17.53
C ILE A 97 -14.43 -6.78 16.21
N VAL A 98 -15.20 -7.67 15.58
CA VAL A 98 -15.72 -7.44 14.23
C VAL A 98 -16.85 -6.41 14.24
N ASN A 99 -17.85 -6.58 15.08
CA ASN A 99 -19.04 -5.75 15.03
C ASN A 99 -18.92 -4.45 15.83
N THR A 100 -18.16 -4.45 16.94
CA THR A 100 -18.03 -3.24 17.77
C THR A 100 -16.81 -2.41 17.42
N VAL A 101 -15.62 -3.02 17.22
CA VAL A 101 -14.39 -2.25 16.95
C VAL A 101 -14.25 -1.95 15.46
N LEU A 102 -14.31 -2.97 14.60
CA LEU A 102 -14.07 -2.82 13.16
C LEU A 102 -15.24 -2.21 12.39
N SER A 103 -16.47 -2.48 12.82
CA SER A 103 -17.69 -1.98 12.17
C SER A 103 -18.37 -0.86 12.95
N ASN A 104 -17.82 -0.41 14.08
CA ASN A 104 -18.36 0.64 14.94
C ASN A 104 -19.88 0.49 15.20
N GLU A 105 -20.32 -0.76 15.51
CA GLU A 105 -21.73 -1.09 15.75
C GLU A 105 -22.64 -0.75 14.55
N GLY A 106 -22.10 -0.81 13.34
CA GLY A 106 -22.80 -0.44 12.10
C GLY A 106 -22.90 1.07 11.83
N ARG A 107 -22.29 1.89 12.67
CA ARG A 107 -22.26 3.35 12.46
C ARG A 107 -21.13 3.73 11.49
N PRO A 108 -21.38 4.66 10.55
CA PRO A 108 -20.34 5.13 9.65
C PRO A 108 -19.15 5.72 10.41
N MET A 109 -17.95 5.44 9.92
CA MET A 109 -16.70 5.99 10.45
C MET A 109 -16.11 6.96 9.43
N TYR A 110 -15.59 8.08 9.94
CA TYR A 110 -15.01 9.12 9.10
C TYR A 110 -13.68 9.60 9.68
N PHE A 111 -12.83 10.09 8.78
CA PHE A 111 -11.61 10.80 9.14
C PHE A 111 -11.47 12.05 8.27
N GLY A 112 -11.16 13.18 8.89
CA GLY A 112 -11.03 14.47 8.20
C GLY A 112 -9.62 14.67 7.64
N GLY A 113 -9.52 15.01 6.35
CA GLY A 113 -8.31 15.50 5.73
C GLY A 113 -8.48 16.92 5.23
N TYR A 114 -7.51 17.82 5.48
CA TYR A 114 -7.61 19.19 5.00
C TYR A 114 -7.27 19.28 3.51
N ASP A 115 -8.21 19.79 2.71
CA ASP A 115 -8.00 20.08 1.30
C ASP A 115 -7.45 21.49 1.12
N PHE A 116 -6.17 21.60 0.79
CA PHE A 116 -5.49 22.90 0.60
C PHE A 116 -5.89 23.63 -0.69
N GLU A 117 -6.58 22.94 -1.63
CA GLU A 117 -7.09 23.58 -2.83
C GLU A 117 -8.46 24.23 -2.56
N LYS A 118 -9.29 23.58 -1.78
CA LYS A 118 -10.62 24.06 -1.39
C LYS A 118 -10.60 24.89 -0.09
N ASN A 119 -9.51 24.82 0.69
CA ASN A 119 -9.38 25.43 2.02
C ASN A 119 -10.44 24.96 3.04
N GLU A 120 -10.76 23.66 3.01
CA GLU A 120 -11.74 23.04 3.91
C GLU A 120 -11.34 21.64 4.31
N TYR A 121 -11.97 21.08 5.35
CA TYR A 121 -11.84 19.68 5.70
C TYR A 121 -12.76 18.84 4.83
N GLU A 122 -12.20 17.79 4.22
CA GLU A 122 -12.94 16.75 3.51
C GLU A 122 -13.08 15.53 4.44
N GLU A 123 -14.32 15.12 4.72
CA GLU A 123 -14.59 13.91 5.49
C GLU A 123 -14.52 12.68 4.58
N MET A 124 -13.65 11.75 4.95
CA MET A 124 -13.44 10.52 4.19
C MET A 124 -14.02 9.34 4.96
N HIS A 125 -14.94 8.63 4.33
CA HIS A 125 -15.51 7.42 4.88
C HIS A 125 -14.45 6.30 4.98
N ILE A 126 -14.47 5.59 6.11
CA ILE A 126 -13.60 4.45 6.41
C ILE A 126 -14.47 3.24 6.78
N SER A 127 -14.16 2.10 6.18
CA SER A 127 -14.81 0.83 6.48
C SER A 127 -13.79 -0.29 6.32
N TYR A 128 -13.57 -1.10 7.36
CA TYR A 128 -12.54 -2.16 7.33
C TYR A 128 -13.10 -3.49 6.87
N VAL A 129 -14.30 -3.82 7.31
CA VAL A 129 -14.95 -5.12 7.12
C VAL A 129 -16.35 -4.90 6.58
N ALA A 130 -16.75 -5.74 5.66
CA ALA A 130 -18.11 -5.86 5.19
C ALA A 130 -18.59 -7.31 5.38
N ASN A 131 -19.87 -7.52 5.23
CA ASN A 131 -20.46 -8.83 5.37
C ASN A 131 -21.40 -9.19 4.22
N LYS A 132 -21.59 -10.48 4.04
CA LYS A 132 -22.58 -11.05 3.11
C LYS A 132 -23.25 -12.26 3.74
N ILE A 133 -24.46 -12.54 3.29
CA ILE A 133 -25.16 -13.75 3.70
C ILE A 133 -24.62 -14.92 2.89
N VAL A 134 -24.31 -16.01 3.59
CA VAL A 134 -23.90 -17.27 2.98
C VAL A 134 -24.74 -18.40 3.53
N TYR A 135 -24.83 -19.51 2.81
CA TYR A 135 -25.47 -20.72 3.26
C TYR A 135 -24.41 -21.78 3.55
N VAL A 136 -24.45 -22.36 4.76
CA VAL A 136 -23.53 -23.38 5.25
C VAL A 136 -24.34 -24.62 5.52
N GLU A 137 -23.79 -25.79 5.27
CA GLU A 137 -24.35 -27.10 5.56
C GLU A 137 -25.91 -27.16 5.57
N ASN A 138 -26.50 -27.61 4.47
CA ASN A 138 -27.94 -27.80 4.33
C ASN A 138 -28.81 -26.56 4.56
N GLU A 139 -28.45 -25.44 3.96
CA GLU A 139 -29.25 -24.19 3.91
C GLU A 139 -29.32 -23.37 5.21
N VAL A 140 -28.43 -23.57 6.17
CA VAL A 140 -28.36 -22.70 7.35
C VAL A 140 -27.77 -21.35 6.94
N ARG A 141 -28.57 -20.29 7.07
CA ARG A 141 -28.17 -18.92 6.80
C ARG A 141 -27.16 -18.43 7.83
N ARG A 142 -25.98 -18.00 7.37
CA ARG A 142 -24.91 -17.41 8.18
C ARG A 142 -24.43 -16.08 7.58
N THR A 143 -23.83 -15.25 8.44
CA THR A 143 -23.12 -14.04 8.01
C THR A 143 -21.65 -14.39 7.81
N SER A 144 -21.10 -14.06 6.64
CA SER A 144 -19.68 -14.19 6.34
C SER A 144 -19.06 -12.81 6.18
N TYR A 145 -17.90 -12.61 6.76
CA TYR A 145 -17.17 -11.36 6.78
C TYR A 145 -16.04 -11.38 5.75
N TYR A 146 -15.74 -10.22 5.20
CA TYR A 146 -14.62 -10.02 4.26
C TYR A 146 -14.08 -8.60 4.38
N LEU A 147 -12.84 -8.38 3.94
CA LEU A 147 -12.23 -7.05 3.98
C LEU A 147 -12.77 -6.17 2.86
N THR A 148 -12.94 -4.90 3.18
CA THR A 148 -13.14 -3.84 2.19
C THR A 148 -11.79 -3.39 1.60
N ASP A 149 -11.81 -2.51 0.60
CA ASP A 149 -10.58 -1.88 0.07
C ASP A 149 -9.78 -1.17 1.17
N ASP A 150 -10.45 -0.53 2.12
CA ASP A 150 -9.80 0.15 3.24
C ASP A 150 -9.14 -0.86 4.20
N GLY A 151 -9.79 -1.99 4.45
CA GLY A 151 -9.22 -3.10 5.24
C GLY A 151 -7.99 -3.69 4.58
N TYR A 152 -8.04 -3.95 3.28
CA TYR A 152 -6.87 -4.39 2.52
C TYR A 152 -5.75 -3.34 2.54
N ASN A 153 -6.06 -2.06 2.31
CA ASN A 153 -5.06 -0.99 2.33
C ASN A 153 -4.39 -0.86 3.71
N LEU A 154 -5.15 -0.99 4.80
CA LEU A 154 -4.60 -1.00 6.15
C LEU A 154 -3.57 -2.11 6.32
N LEU A 155 -3.92 -3.36 6.01
CA LEU A 155 -3.04 -4.51 6.19
C LEU A 155 -1.84 -4.48 5.23
N LEU A 156 -2.06 -4.19 3.95
CA LEU A 156 -0.97 -4.12 2.97
C LEU A 156 0.04 -3.03 3.31
N SER A 157 -0.38 -1.95 3.98
CA SER A 157 0.53 -0.89 4.42
C SER A 157 1.38 -1.28 5.64
N THR A 158 1.07 -2.40 6.33
CA THR A 158 1.92 -2.95 7.40
C THR A 158 2.98 -3.93 6.89
N LEU A 159 2.88 -4.39 5.64
CA LEU A 159 3.86 -5.31 5.10
C LEU A 159 5.21 -4.60 4.93
N GLU A 160 6.25 -5.17 5.50
CA GLU A 160 7.62 -4.88 5.09
C GLU A 160 7.84 -5.47 3.70
N ILE A 161 7.39 -4.74 2.68
CA ILE A 161 7.76 -5.08 1.31
C ILE A 161 9.20 -4.62 1.17
N GLU A 162 10.09 -5.53 0.81
CA GLU A 162 11.46 -5.19 0.44
C GLU A 162 11.46 -4.03 -0.56
N ASP A 163 12.36 -3.08 -0.39
CA ASP A 163 12.35 -1.86 -1.22
C ASP A 163 12.48 -2.18 -2.71
N ASN A 164 13.18 -3.26 -3.06
CA ASN A 164 13.27 -3.77 -4.42
C ASN A 164 11.90 -4.26 -4.95
N MET A 165 11.11 -4.90 -4.10
CA MET A 165 9.76 -5.34 -4.46
C MET A 165 8.81 -4.16 -4.61
N LYS A 166 8.88 -3.15 -3.74
CA LYS A 166 8.12 -1.89 -3.89
C LYS A 166 8.41 -1.24 -5.23
N PHE A 167 9.68 -1.16 -5.58
CA PHE A 167 10.11 -0.60 -6.85
C PHE A 167 9.54 -1.37 -8.04
N ASN A 168 9.65 -2.71 -8.02
CA ASN A 168 9.12 -3.57 -9.08
C ASN A 168 7.61 -3.46 -9.23
N ILE A 169 6.86 -3.40 -8.12
CA ILE A 169 5.40 -3.21 -8.15
C ILE A 169 5.04 -1.88 -8.83
N HIS A 170 5.71 -0.79 -8.46
CA HIS A 170 5.46 0.51 -9.08
C HIS A 170 5.86 0.55 -10.56
N GLU A 171 6.93 -0.13 -10.94
CA GLU A 171 7.33 -0.31 -12.35
C GLU A 171 6.25 -1.04 -13.15
N ILE A 172 5.73 -2.15 -12.61
CA ILE A 172 4.65 -2.92 -13.24
C ILE A 172 3.38 -2.07 -13.40
N ILE A 173 2.98 -1.32 -12.37
CA ILE A 173 1.82 -0.44 -12.42
C ILE A 173 2.01 0.65 -13.49
N PHE A 174 3.18 1.27 -13.53
CA PHE A 174 3.54 2.25 -14.54
C PHE A 174 3.40 1.68 -15.95
N ARG A 175 3.98 0.51 -16.20
CA ARG A 175 3.89 -0.20 -17.48
C ARG A 175 2.42 -0.47 -17.88
N LEU A 176 1.61 -0.99 -16.96
CA LEU A 176 0.20 -1.26 -17.22
C LEU A 176 -0.59 0.01 -17.58
N HIS A 177 -0.28 1.14 -16.96
CA HIS A 177 -0.91 2.42 -17.33
C HIS A 177 -0.44 2.93 -18.68
N LEU A 178 0.83 2.72 -19.07
CA LEU A 178 1.31 3.02 -20.41
C LEU A 178 0.61 2.17 -21.47
N GLU A 179 0.53 0.85 -21.27
CA GLU A 179 -0.15 -0.09 -22.17
C GLU A 179 -1.64 0.25 -22.37
N LYS A 180 -2.30 0.71 -21.30
CA LYS A 180 -3.70 1.17 -21.34
C LYS A 180 -3.87 2.61 -21.81
N GLN A 181 -2.80 3.29 -22.21
CA GLN A 181 -2.81 4.71 -22.61
C GLN A 181 -3.43 5.64 -21.54
N SER A 182 -3.31 5.27 -20.26
CA SER A 182 -3.75 6.09 -19.12
C SER A 182 -2.61 7.00 -18.66
N TYR A 183 -2.22 7.96 -19.52
CA TYR A 183 -1.01 8.77 -19.33
C TYR A 183 -1.07 9.70 -18.11
N ASP A 184 -2.26 10.14 -17.71
CA ASP A 184 -2.48 10.90 -16.47
C ASP A 184 -2.07 10.12 -15.22
N LYS A 185 -2.37 8.82 -15.19
CA LYS A 185 -1.98 7.90 -14.11
C LYS A 185 -0.50 7.56 -14.21
N ALA A 186 -0.02 7.25 -15.42
CA ALA A 186 1.38 6.93 -15.65
C ALA A 186 2.34 8.06 -15.22
N VAL A 187 1.95 9.34 -15.34
CA VAL A 187 2.72 10.48 -14.78
C VAL A 187 2.91 10.36 -13.28
N ASN A 188 1.89 9.95 -12.53
CA ASN A 188 2.02 9.80 -11.09
C ASN A 188 2.88 8.58 -10.73
N ASP A 189 2.76 7.50 -11.50
CA ASP A 189 3.51 6.27 -11.22
C ASP A 189 5.01 6.47 -11.50
N ILE A 190 5.38 7.11 -12.60
CA ILE A 190 6.79 7.38 -12.90
C ILE A 190 7.42 8.34 -11.87
N LYS A 191 6.66 9.28 -11.32
CA LYS A 191 7.11 10.11 -10.19
C LYS A 191 7.38 9.27 -8.94
N ASN A 192 6.51 8.31 -8.63
CA ASN A 192 6.68 7.41 -7.50
C ASN A 192 7.91 6.50 -7.71
N VAL A 193 8.06 5.91 -8.88
CA VAL A 193 9.23 5.12 -9.27
C VAL A 193 10.52 5.93 -9.10
N PHE A 194 10.54 7.16 -9.59
CA PHE A 194 11.70 8.06 -9.44
C PHE A 194 12.05 8.35 -7.98
N ASN A 195 11.03 8.62 -7.15
CA ASN A 195 11.24 8.88 -5.72
C ASN A 195 11.77 7.64 -4.98
N LEU A 196 11.20 6.46 -5.24
CA LEU A 196 11.67 5.21 -4.65
C LEU A 196 13.11 4.90 -5.03
N MET A 197 13.44 5.08 -6.31
CA MET A 197 14.80 4.91 -6.79
C MET A 197 15.78 5.85 -6.08
N ARG A 198 15.43 7.12 -5.91
CA ARG A 198 16.28 8.07 -5.17
C ARG A 198 16.50 7.65 -3.72
N ILE A 199 15.48 7.12 -3.06
CA ILE A 199 15.61 6.58 -1.69
C ILE A 199 16.59 5.41 -1.68
N GLN A 200 16.46 4.47 -2.62
CA GLN A 200 17.40 3.34 -2.73
C GLN A 200 18.84 3.83 -2.96
N PHE A 201 19.03 4.82 -3.81
CA PHE A 201 20.35 5.40 -4.07
C PHE A 201 20.97 6.04 -2.83
N GLN A 202 20.19 6.80 -2.07
CA GLN A 202 20.67 7.38 -0.82
C GLN A 202 21.11 6.29 0.18
N ARG A 203 20.38 5.18 0.26
CA ARG A 203 20.74 4.04 1.12
C ARG A 203 22.03 3.35 0.66
N VAL A 204 22.18 3.09 -0.63
CA VAL A 204 23.41 2.53 -1.19
C VAL A 204 24.61 3.44 -0.91
N GLN A 205 24.47 4.74 -1.15
CA GLN A 205 25.53 5.72 -0.87
C GLN A 205 25.88 5.80 0.62
N GLU A 206 24.89 5.71 1.49
CA GLU A 206 25.13 5.71 2.95
C GLU A 206 25.81 4.42 3.40
N ALA A 207 25.36 3.26 2.93
CA ALA A 207 26.03 1.99 3.20
C ALA A 207 27.50 2.02 2.75
N MET A 208 27.78 2.53 1.55
CA MET A 208 29.16 2.70 1.06
C MET A 208 30.00 3.65 1.94
N ARG A 209 29.41 4.76 2.41
CA ARG A 209 30.10 5.67 3.33
C ARG A 209 30.41 5.01 4.67
N GLN A 210 29.49 4.21 5.22
CA GLN A 210 29.70 3.48 6.45
C GLN A 210 30.79 2.42 6.30
N ILE A 211 30.80 1.69 5.20
CA ILE A 211 31.83 0.70 4.89
C ILE A 211 33.20 1.38 4.76
N ARG A 212 33.31 2.51 4.07
CA ARG A 212 34.57 3.25 3.97
C ARG A 212 35.09 3.78 5.31
N ARG A 213 34.18 4.07 6.25
CA ARG A 213 34.54 4.55 7.60
C ARG A 213 34.91 3.43 8.56
N ASN A 214 34.29 2.28 8.43
CA ASN A 214 34.41 1.14 9.37
C ASN A 214 34.53 -0.20 8.63
N ALA A 215 35.52 -0.35 7.78
CA ALA A 215 35.73 -1.56 6.96
C ALA A 215 35.87 -2.87 7.78
N LEU A 216 36.14 -2.78 9.10
CA LEU A 216 36.32 -3.93 10.00
C LEU A 216 35.03 -4.36 10.73
N SER A 217 33.93 -3.60 10.63
CA SER A 217 32.72 -3.86 11.43
C SER A 217 31.54 -4.44 10.63
N TYR A 218 31.68 -4.56 9.31
CA TYR A 218 30.67 -5.18 8.44
C TYR A 218 31.11 -6.57 7.99
N SER A 219 30.17 -7.54 8.06
CA SER A 219 30.40 -8.85 7.45
C SER A 219 30.34 -8.74 5.91
N VAL A 220 31.08 -9.62 5.23
CA VAL A 220 31.06 -9.67 3.76
C VAL A 220 29.66 -9.97 3.24
N ASP A 221 28.89 -10.78 3.98
CA ASP A 221 27.52 -11.18 3.62
C ASP A 221 26.52 -10.01 3.67
N GLU A 222 26.59 -9.15 4.71
CA GLU A 222 25.76 -7.93 4.79
C GLU A 222 26.09 -6.93 3.67
N TYR A 223 27.34 -6.87 3.28
CA TYR A 223 27.81 -6.05 2.17
C TYR A 223 27.28 -6.55 0.81
N GLU A 224 27.33 -7.85 0.59
CA GLU A 224 26.87 -8.49 -0.64
C GLU A 224 25.37 -8.35 -0.82
N GLU A 225 24.58 -8.54 0.23
CA GLU A 225 23.13 -8.43 0.21
C GLU A 225 22.65 -7.01 -0.14
N VAL A 226 23.22 -5.99 0.50
CA VAL A 226 22.82 -4.59 0.29
C VAL A 226 23.29 -4.04 -1.06
N LEU A 227 24.52 -4.36 -1.50
CA LEU A 227 25.07 -3.79 -2.72
C LEU A 227 24.72 -4.60 -3.96
N VAL A 228 24.93 -5.90 -3.96
CA VAL A 228 24.74 -6.74 -5.17
C VAL A 228 23.26 -6.84 -5.52
N GLY A 229 22.38 -7.05 -4.53
CA GLY A 229 20.94 -7.10 -4.73
C GLY A 229 20.38 -5.81 -5.34
N ASN A 230 20.80 -4.65 -4.80
CA ASN A 230 20.37 -3.35 -5.31
C ASN A 230 20.94 -3.04 -6.70
N LEU A 231 22.22 -3.35 -6.96
CA LEU A 231 22.87 -3.12 -8.26
C LEU A 231 22.24 -3.98 -9.37
N ASN A 232 21.92 -5.24 -9.10
CA ASN A 232 21.23 -6.09 -10.06
C ASN A 232 19.86 -5.53 -10.42
N THR A 233 19.06 -5.14 -9.42
CA THR A 233 17.74 -4.50 -9.66
C THR A 233 17.87 -3.22 -10.48
N ILE A 234 18.87 -2.39 -10.20
CA ILE A 234 19.16 -1.14 -10.94
C ILE A 234 19.52 -1.46 -12.40
N THR A 235 20.35 -2.45 -12.64
CA THR A 235 20.78 -2.85 -13.98
C THR A 235 19.64 -3.40 -14.81
N ASP A 236 18.83 -4.29 -14.24
CA ASP A 236 17.68 -4.89 -14.91
C ASP A 236 16.61 -3.86 -15.27
N THR A 237 16.37 -2.91 -14.38
CA THR A 237 15.38 -1.85 -14.61
C THR A 237 15.85 -0.80 -15.61
N LYS A 238 17.16 -0.53 -15.73
CA LYS A 238 17.71 0.41 -16.71
C LYS A 238 17.29 0.07 -18.12
N LYS A 239 17.40 -1.21 -18.51
CA LYS A 239 17.01 -1.66 -19.85
C LYS A 239 15.53 -1.43 -20.12
N LYS A 240 14.68 -1.79 -19.17
CA LYS A 240 13.21 -1.57 -19.27
C LYS A 240 12.87 -0.09 -19.42
N PHE A 241 13.50 0.80 -18.64
CA PHE A 241 13.24 2.25 -18.74
C PHE A 241 13.74 2.85 -20.05
N GLN A 242 14.81 2.32 -20.63
CA GLN A 242 15.23 2.69 -21.98
C GLN A 242 14.18 2.29 -23.03
N GLU A 243 13.63 1.08 -22.93
CA GLU A 243 12.56 0.61 -23.82
C GLU A 243 11.31 1.49 -23.67
N TYR A 244 10.87 1.80 -22.44
CA TYR A 244 9.74 2.70 -22.21
C TYR A 244 9.99 4.09 -22.78
N LYS A 245 11.18 4.64 -22.61
CA LYS A 245 11.55 5.95 -23.17
C LYS A 245 11.43 5.96 -24.70
N THR A 246 11.89 4.92 -25.36
CA THR A 246 11.77 4.78 -26.82
C THR A 246 10.31 4.78 -27.27
N VAL A 247 9.47 3.96 -26.63
CA VAL A 247 8.03 3.89 -26.93
C VAL A 247 7.35 5.26 -26.73
N ILE A 248 7.69 5.95 -25.65
CA ILE A 248 7.13 7.28 -25.36
C ILE A 248 7.57 8.30 -26.41
N GLN A 249 8.84 8.31 -26.81
CA GLN A 249 9.37 9.20 -27.82
C GLN A 249 8.72 8.99 -29.19
N GLU A 250 8.53 7.75 -29.59
CA GLU A 250 7.78 7.41 -30.80
C GLU A 250 6.34 7.96 -30.74
N ARG A 251 5.65 7.74 -29.61
CA ARG A 251 4.27 8.23 -29.46
C ARG A 251 4.17 9.77 -29.41
N VAL A 252 5.11 10.44 -28.78
CA VAL A 252 5.21 11.92 -28.80
C VAL A 252 5.39 12.41 -30.24
N LYS A 253 6.31 11.80 -30.99
CA LYS A 253 6.58 12.15 -32.38
C LYS A 253 5.34 11.96 -33.26
N ASP A 254 4.63 10.83 -33.13
CA ASP A 254 3.42 10.56 -33.89
C ASP A 254 2.36 11.65 -33.67
N LEU A 255 2.10 12.02 -32.40
CA LEU A 255 1.12 13.06 -32.05
C LEU A 255 1.56 14.46 -32.54
N GLU A 256 2.84 14.78 -32.50
CA GLU A 256 3.39 16.04 -33.01
C GLU A 256 3.27 16.10 -34.53
N GLU A 257 3.61 15.05 -35.26
CA GLU A 257 3.46 14.97 -36.71
C GLU A 257 1.99 15.05 -37.12
N GLU A 258 1.08 14.39 -36.39
CA GLU A 258 -0.34 14.47 -36.62
C GLU A 258 -0.87 15.92 -36.45
N ASN A 259 -0.44 16.60 -35.40
CA ASN A 259 -0.82 17.98 -35.13
C ASN A 259 -0.36 18.97 -36.19
N ILE A 260 0.83 18.73 -36.77
CA ILE A 260 1.42 19.62 -37.76
C ILE A 260 0.86 19.36 -39.18
N ASN A 261 0.76 18.09 -39.56
CA ASN A 261 0.56 17.69 -40.96
C ASN A 261 -0.86 17.21 -41.30
N ILE A 262 -1.66 16.82 -40.32
CA ILE A 262 -2.93 16.15 -40.58
C ILE A 262 -4.11 16.94 -40.03
N ARG A 263 -4.17 17.20 -38.73
CA ARG A 263 -5.29 17.89 -38.05
C ARG A 263 -4.85 18.46 -36.70
N LYS A 264 -5.58 19.47 -36.21
CA LYS A 264 -5.40 19.89 -34.80
C LYS A 264 -5.81 18.80 -33.84
N LEU A 265 -4.97 18.56 -32.85
CA LEU A 265 -5.26 17.61 -31.76
C LEU A 265 -6.49 18.05 -30.96
N SER A 266 -7.28 17.09 -30.55
CA SER A 266 -8.34 17.30 -29.57
C SER A 266 -7.76 17.75 -28.21
N LYS A 267 -8.60 18.29 -27.33
CA LYS A 267 -8.17 18.67 -25.96
C LYS A 267 -7.57 17.48 -25.19
N LYS A 268 -8.11 16.28 -25.40
CA LYS A 268 -7.61 15.07 -24.76
C LYS A 268 -6.21 14.70 -25.30
N GLU A 269 -6.05 14.66 -26.61
CA GLU A 269 -4.77 14.34 -27.25
C GLU A 269 -3.70 15.36 -26.90
N GLN A 270 -4.05 16.64 -26.78
CA GLN A 270 -3.13 17.68 -26.32
C GLN A 270 -2.72 17.45 -24.84
N GLN A 271 -3.64 17.01 -24.00
CA GLN A 271 -3.33 16.66 -22.61
C GLN A 271 -2.47 15.40 -22.55
N ASP A 272 -2.76 14.39 -23.37
CA ASP A 272 -1.97 13.17 -23.48
C ASP A 272 -0.54 13.47 -23.94
N LEU A 273 -0.35 14.36 -24.95
CA LEU A 273 0.96 14.81 -25.41
C LEU A 273 1.74 15.49 -24.27
N ASN A 274 1.09 16.35 -23.49
CA ASN A 274 1.75 17.00 -22.35
C ASN A 274 2.15 15.98 -21.28
N ASN A 275 1.29 15.00 -20.99
CA ASN A 275 1.59 13.93 -20.03
C ASN A 275 2.76 13.05 -20.51
N LEU A 276 2.80 12.69 -21.80
CA LEU A 276 3.88 11.92 -22.41
C LEU A 276 5.23 12.65 -22.29
N ARG A 277 5.27 13.96 -22.53
CA ARG A 277 6.48 14.76 -22.34
C ARG A 277 6.97 14.77 -20.90
N VAL A 278 6.04 14.87 -19.92
CA VAL A 278 6.39 14.77 -18.50
C VAL A 278 6.95 13.39 -18.18
N ILE A 279 6.34 12.32 -18.70
CA ILE A 279 6.83 10.95 -18.50
C ILE A 279 8.24 10.81 -19.10
N GLU A 280 8.48 11.31 -20.31
CA GLU A 280 9.80 11.27 -20.94
C GLU A 280 10.88 12.00 -20.11
N GLU A 281 10.53 13.17 -19.56
CA GLU A 281 11.43 13.90 -18.67
C GLU A 281 11.81 13.07 -17.43
N TYR A 282 10.83 12.45 -16.77
CA TYR A 282 11.10 11.61 -15.60
C TYR A 282 11.88 10.35 -15.95
N LEU A 283 11.60 9.69 -17.09
CA LEU A 283 12.38 8.54 -17.55
C LEU A 283 13.85 8.96 -17.83
N THR A 284 14.06 10.12 -18.40
CA THR A 284 15.42 10.67 -18.60
C THR A 284 16.12 10.86 -17.27
N ARG A 285 15.47 11.49 -16.29
CA ARG A 285 16.02 11.65 -14.94
C ARG A 285 16.33 10.32 -14.25
N VAL A 286 15.45 9.33 -14.39
CA VAL A 286 15.68 7.97 -13.88
C VAL A 286 16.94 7.36 -14.48
N LEU A 287 17.11 7.44 -15.80
CA LEU A 287 18.27 6.90 -16.50
C LEU A 287 19.57 7.63 -16.15
N ASP A 288 19.50 8.95 -15.96
CA ASP A 288 20.66 9.76 -15.53
C ASP A 288 21.09 9.39 -14.10
N GLU A 289 20.17 9.19 -13.19
CA GLU A 289 20.50 8.74 -11.83
C GLU A 289 21.09 7.31 -11.85
N HIS A 290 20.54 6.39 -12.64
CA HIS A 290 21.15 5.07 -12.86
C HIS A 290 22.61 5.17 -13.33
N GLN A 291 22.86 6.02 -14.30
CA GLN A 291 24.22 6.19 -14.84
C GLN A 291 25.20 6.78 -13.82
N LYS A 292 24.75 7.73 -12.99
CA LYS A 292 25.58 8.31 -11.92
C LYS A 292 26.05 7.25 -10.93
N ILE A 293 25.20 6.29 -10.60
CA ILE A 293 25.55 5.22 -9.64
C ILE A 293 26.51 4.25 -10.26
N LEU A 294 26.22 3.79 -11.48
CA LEU A 294 27.13 2.87 -12.17
C LEU A 294 28.52 3.49 -12.40
N ASN A 295 28.63 4.83 -12.49
CA ASN A 295 29.91 5.51 -12.63
C ASN A 295 30.56 5.86 -11.29
N SER A 296 29.87 5.73 -10.15
CA SER A 296 30.43 6.02 -8.82
C SER A 296 31.17 4.83 -8.19
N HIS A 297 31.22 3.74 -8.90
CA HIS A 297 31.95 2.50 -8.61
C HIS A 297 33.14 2.34 -9.53
#